data_c4e64b3c6923523bfc00ed37b6529586
#
_entry.id   c4e64b3c6923523bfc00ed37b6529586
#
_cell.length_a   1.000
_cell.length_b   1.000
_cell.length_c   1.000
_cell.angle_alpha   90.00
_cell.angle_beta   90.00
_cell.angle_gamma   90.00
#
_symmetry.space_group_name_H-M   'P 1'
#
loop_
_entity.id
_entity.type
_entity.pdbx_description
1 polymer ?
#
loop_
_entity_poly.entity_id
_entity_poly.type
_entity_poly.pdbx_seq_one_letter_code
_entity_poly.pdbx_strand_id
1 'polypeptide(L)'
;MIHRARRAWAMVLALLAVPAGAAETVRYCDYPVYPPMSWSDGHQVRGLAPTVVRELFARMGYQVQTVVLGNWKRCLMDAAAGRVDVVLAYNSDQRDQRMHFSTEPVMREEVAVFYNRKRPVQFQQLEDLAGYRGGLLYGESYGAEFDRFVARHQNIERVSSSQQNFGKLFRGRIDYVIQERRTGQLFIEHLAGAQDIRVLPSALSVDYLRVAVSRQSPLSQHMDEIDAQLRRMNQAGEIARWLEQSEVTYRDMINLPADAR
;
A
#
# COMPACT_ATOMS: atom_id res chain seq x y z
N MET A 1 -19.66 84.93 -15.03
CA MET A 1 -18.95 84.00 -14.13
C MET A 1 -19.60 82.67 -14.21
N ILE A 2 -18.97 81.70 -14.90
CA ILE A 2 -19.58 80.39 -15.20
C ILE A 2 -18.77 79.34 -14.45
N HIS A 3 -19.37 78.76 -13.40
CA HIS A 3 -18.81 77.61 -12.68
C HIS A 3 -19.11 76.29 -13.39
N ARG A 4 -18.08 75.66 -13.97
CA ARG A 4 -18.13 74.31 -14.52
C ARG A 4 -17.92 73.32 -13.38
N ALA A 5 -18.96 72.50 -13.00
CA ALA A 5 -18.85 71.41 -12.14
C ALA A 5 -18.32 70.17 -12.91
N ARG A 6 -17.11 69.69 -12.53
CA ARG A 6 -16.53 68.40 -13.01
C ARG A 6 -17.15 67.26 -12.21
N ARG A 7 -17.96 66.42 -12.84
CA ARG A 7 -18.40 65.15 -12.27
C ARG A 7 -17.29 64.11 -12.47
N ALA A 8 -16.65 63.67 -11.38
CA ALA A 8 -15.74 62.54 -11.37
C ALA A 8 -16.57 61.23 -11.30
N TRP A 9 -16.44 60.41 -12.32
CA TRP A 9 -16.97 59.04 -12.31
C TRP A 9 -15.97 58.13 -11.60
N ALA A 10 -16.29 57.65 -10.41
CA ALA A 10 -15.55 56.61 -9.75
C ALA A 10 -16.01 55.24 -10.28
N MET A 11 -15.14 54.61 -11.05
CA MET A 11 -15.37 53.24 -11.55
C MET A 11 -15.04 52.26 -10.43
N VAL A 12 -16.05 51.69 -9.80
CA VAL A 12 -15.90 50.65 -8.79
C VAL A 12 -15.65 49.32 -9.51
N LEU A 13 -14.39 48.87 -9.53
CA LEU A 13 -14.04 47.49 -9.93
C LEU A 13 -14.50 46.55 -8.81
N ALA A 14 -15.66 45.89 -9.01
CA ALA A 14 -16.06 44.76 -8.17
C ALA A 14 -15.16 43.53 -8.51
N LEU A 15 -14.16 43.28 -7.69
CA LEU A 15 -13.46 41.98 -7.72
C LEU A 15 -14.46 40.87 -7.36
N LEU A 16 -14.87 40.13 -8.38
CA LEU A 16 -15.59 38.83 -8.18
C LEU A 16 -14.58 37.87 -7.56
N ALA A 17 -14.63 37.75 -6.24
CA ALA A 17 -13.98 36.64 -5.52
C ALA A 17 -14.71 35.34 -5.92
N VAL A 18 -14.11 34.58 -6.84
CA VAL A 18 -14.54 33.21 -7.12
C VAL A 18 -14.29 32.42 -5.84
N PRO A 19 -15.29 31.81 -5.22
CA PRO A 19 -15.04 30.96 -4.07
C PRO A 19 -14.16 29.81 -4.55
N ALA A 20 -12.96 29.68 -3.98
CA ALA A 20 -12.15 28.51 -4.15
C ALA A 20 -12.96 27.32 -3.57
N GLY A 21 -13.56 26.52 -4.44
CA GLY A 21 -14.28 25.32 -4.03
C GLY A 21 -13.34 24.49 -3.16
N ALA A 22 -13.81 24.05 -1.99
CA ALA A 22 -13.04 23.14 -1.14
C ALA A 22 -12.71 21.91 -1.99
N ALA A 23 -11.42 21.56 -2.05
CA ALA A 23 -10.97 20.37 -2.79
C ALA A 23 -11.70 19.15 -2.23
N GLU A 24 -12.27 18.32 -3.11
CA GLU A 24 -12.92 17.08 -2.70
C GLU A 24 -11.91 16.15 -2.02
N THR A 25 -12.37 15.44 -0.98
CA THR A 25 -11.51 14.59 -0.16
C THR A 25 -11.64 13.13 -0.59
N VAL A 26 -10.50 12.53 -0.92
CA VAL A 26 -10.36 11.09 -1.20
C VAL A 26 -10.00 10.36 0.09
N ARG A 27 -10.81 9.39 0.49
CA ARG A 27 -10.55 8.52 1.65
C ARG A 27 -9.69 7.35 1.20
N TYR A 28 -8.42 7.38 1.57
CA TYR A 28 -7.45 6.32 1.30
C TYR A 28 -7.29 5.44 2.53
N CYS A 29 -7.59 4.14 2.43
CA CYS A 29 -7.31 3.22 3.52
C CYS A 29 -5.92 2.60 3.38
N ASP A 30 -5.15 2.73 4.46
CA ASP A 30 -3.84 2.14 4.59
C ASP A 30 -3.77 1.21 5.80
N TYR A 31 -2.89 0.22 5.73
CA TYR A 31 -2.55 -0.66 6.82
C TYR A 31 -1.03 -0.61 7.06
N PRO A 32 -0.56 0.30 7.96
CA PRO A 32 0.83 0.70 8.04
C PRO A 32 1.72 -0.30 8.81
N VAL A 33 1.82 -1.54 8.31
CA VAL A 33 2.69 -2.63 8.81
C VAL A 33 3.47 -3.30 7.69
N TYR A 34 3.65 -2.59 6.58
CA TYR A 34 4.16 -3.08 5.30
C TYR A 34 5.31 -2.19 4.78
N PRO A 35 6.42 -2.01 5.55
CA PRO A 35 7.55 -1.19 5.08
C PRO A 35 8.27 -1.84 3.89
N PRO A 36 8.82 -1.06 2.96
CA PRO A 36 8.87 0.40 2.90
C PRO A 36 7.64 1.01 2.25
N MET A 37 6.61 0.18 1.97
CA MET A 37 5.39 0.62 1.31
C MET A 37 4.56 1.49 2.23
N SER A 38 4.35 1.03 3.48
CA SER A 38 3.57 1.74 4.47
C SER A 38 3.96 1.35 5.90
N TRP A 39 4.21 2.35 6.76
CA TRP A 39 4.43 2.15 8.20
C TRP A 39 3.97 3.37 8.99
N SER A 40 3.78 3.20 10.30
CA SER A 40 3.51 4.32 11.21
C SER A 40 4.79 4.75 11.94
N ASP A 41 5.02 6.05 12.03
CA ASP A 41 6.07 6.64 12.87
C ASP A 41 5.53 7.08 14.26
N GLY A 42 4.31 6.67 14.61
CA GLY A 42 3.61 7.07 15.82
C GLY A 42 2.72 8.31 15.66
N HIS A 43 2.93 9.12 14.63
CA HIS A 43 2.18 10.35 14.36
C HIS A 43 1.40 10.28 13.05
N GLN A 44 1.99 9.69 12.02
CA GLN A 44 1.38 9.60 10.70
C GLN A 44 1.80 8.33 9.96
N VAL A 45 1.06 8.01 8.90
CA VAL A 45 1.41 6.94 7.98
C VAL A 45 2.44 7.46 6.99
N ARG A 46 3.55 6.73 6.86
CA ARG A 46 4.67 7.02 5.96
C ARG A 46 4.88 5.87 4.99
N GLY A 47 5.68 6.12 3.96
CA GLY A 47 6.08 5.12 2.98
C GLY A 47 5.73 5.50 1.56
N LEU A 48 6.06 4.59 0.63
CA LEU A 48 5.77 4.78 -0.78
C LEU A 48 4.26 4.92 -1.03
N ALA A 49 3.44 4.06 -0.44
CA ALA A 49 2.01 3.98 -0.71
C ALA A 49 1.26 5.29 -0.39
N PRO A 50 1.33 5.85 0.83
CA PRO A 50 0.68 7.13 1.11
C PRO A 50 1.28 8.28 0.32
N THR A 51 2.56 8.22 -0.08
CA THR A 51 3.19 9.24 -0.92
C THR A 51 2.61 9.22 -2.33
N VAL A 52 2.56 8.04 -2.97
CA VAL A 52 1.99 7.89 -4.32
C VAL A 52 0.53 8.34 -4.34
N VAL A 53 -0.29 7.89 -3.39
CA VAL A 53 -1.71 8.23 -3.36
C VAL A 53 -1.90 9.74 -3.18
N ARG A 54 -1.18 10.36 -2.25
CA ARG A 54 -1.28 11.80 -2.02
C ARG A 54 -0.88 12.62 -3.25
N GLU A 55 0.27 12.29 -3.87
CA GLU A 55 0.77 13.00 -5.04
C GLU A 55 -0.11 12.79 -6.27
N LEU A 56 -0.59 11.56 -6.48
CA LEU A 56 -1.51 11.21 -7.56
C LEU A 56 -2.79 12.06 -7.49
N PHE A 57 -3.48 12.03 -6.36
CA PHE A 57 -4.76 12.71 -6.21
C PHE A 57 -4.62 14.21 -6.05
N ALA A 58 -3.50 14.72 -5.52
CA ALA A 58 -3.20 16.15 -5.52
C ALA A 58 -3.09 16.71 -6.95
N ARG A 59 -2.47 15.98 -7.90
CA ARG A 59 -2.39 16.36 -9.32
C ARG A 59 -3.74 16.35 -10.02
N MET A 60 -4.71 15.61 -9.48
CA MET A 60 -6.09 15.58 -9.95
C MET A 60 -6.99 16.60 -9.21
N GLY A 61 -6.44 17.43 -8.31
CA GLY A 61 -7.18 18.45 -7.58
C GLY A 61 -7.89 17.99 -6.31
N TYR A 62 -7.61 16.78 -5.83
CA TYR A 62 -8.18 16.22 -4.60
C TYR A 62 -7.24 16.35 -3.40
N GLN A 63 -7.82 16.39 -2.20
CA GLN A 63 -7.11 16.17 -0.95
C GLN A 63 -7.24 14.70 -0.52
N VAL A 64 -6.21 14.15 0.12
CA VAL A 64 -6.24 12.77 0.60
C VAL A 64 -6.34 12.72 2.11
N GLN A 65 -7.34 12.01 2.60
CA GLN A 65 -7.47 11.63 4.01
C GLN A 65 -7.08 10.16 4.17
N THR A 66 -5.98 9.90 4.89
CA THR A 66 -5.57 8.53 5.20
C THR A 66 -6.40 7.99 6.37
N VAL A 67 -6.97 6.79 6.17
CA VAL A 67 -7.77 6.04 7.15
C VAL A 67 -7.02 4.77 7.52
N VAL A 68 -6.87 4.49 8.82
CA VAL A 68 -6.21 3.28 9.33
C VAL A 68 -7.22 2.42 10.07
N LEU A 69 -7.41 1.16 9.62
CA LEU A 69 -8.45 0.26 10.11
C LEU A 69 -7.85 -1.06 10.63
N GLY A 70 -7.25 -1.09 11.77
CA GLY A 70 -6.86 -2.28 12.52
C GLY A 70 -6.26 -3.52 11.80
N ASN A 71 -6.67 -3.85 10.58
CA ASN A 71 -6.06 -4.86 9.71
C ASN A 71 -6.44 -4.66 8.22
N TRP A 72 -5.64 -5.26 7.32
CA TRP A 72 -5.81 -5.13 5.87
C TRP A 72 -7.17 -5.62 5.36
N LYS A 73 -7.67 -6.73 5.91
CA LYS A 73 -9.00 -7.25 5.52
C LYS A 73 -10.12 -6.21 5.74
N ARG A 74 -10.04 -5.40 6.80
CA ARG A 74 -11.02 -4.33 7.04
C ARG A 74 -10.92 -3.22 6.00
N CYS A 75 -9.71 -2.82 5.59
CA CYS A 75 -9.53 -1.88 4.47
C CYS A 75 -10.23 -2.38 3.21
N LEU A 76 -10.01 -3.64 2.83
CA LEU A 76 -10.65 -4.24 1.65
C LEU A 76 -12.17 -4.30 1.77
N MET A 77 -12.70 -4.63 2.96
CA MET A 77 -14.14 -4.66 3.20
C MET A 77 -14.76 -3.26 3.12
N ASP A 78 -14.08 -2.24 3.63
CA ASP A 78 -14.56 -0.86 3.61
C ASP A 78 -14.47 -0.25 2.20
N ALA A 79 -13.44 -0.59 1.42
CA ALA A 79 -13.36 -0.25 0.00
C ALA A 79 -14.49 -0.93 -0.79
N ALA A 80 -14.73 -2.23 -0.58
CA ALA A 80 -15.81 -2.95 -1.23
C ALA A 80 -17.21 -2.39 -0.91
N ALA A 81 -17.37 -1.74 0.26
CA ALA A 81 -18.62 -1.13 0.72
C ALA A 81 -18.69 0.39 0.44
N GLY A 82 -17.71 0.99 -0.22
CA GLY A 82 -17.68 2.42 -0.52
C GLY A 82 -17.45 3.33 0.70
N ARG A 83 -17.06 2.79 1.85
CA ARG A 83 -16.70 3.57 3.03
C ARG A 83 -15.34 4.24 2.94
N VAL A 84 -14.43 3.68 2.13
CA VAL A 84 -13.22 4.33 1.65
C VAL A 84 -13.20 4.27 0.13
N ASP A 85 -12.48 5.22 -0.49
CA ASP A 85 -12.49 5.40 -1.94
C ASP A 85 -11.38 4.60 -2.61
N VAL A 86 -10.21 4.55 -1.98
CA VAL A 86 -8.97 4.06 -2.57
C VAL A 86 -8.20 3.16 -1.60
N VAL A 87 -7.61 2.11 -2.14
CA VAL A 87 -6.55 1.30 -1.52
C VAL A 87 -5.44 1.05 -2.55
N LEU A 88 -4.23 0.68 -2.11
CA LEU A 88 -3.24 0.05 -2.97
C LEU A 88 -3.27 -1.45 -2.75
N ALA A 89 -3.49 -2.23 -3.80
CA ALA A 89 -3.68 -3.67 -3.69
C ALA A 89 -3.18 -4.42 -4.93
N TYR A 90 -2.92 -5.72 -4.76
CA TYR A 90 -2.83 -6.65 -5.87
C TYR A 90 -4.22 -6.96 -6.40
N ASN A 91 -4.31 -7.12 -7.71
CA ASN A 91 -5.57 -7.52 -8.33
C ASN A 91 -5.90 -9.00 -8.05
N SER A 92 -7.17 -9.31 -7.95
CA SER A 92 -7.70 -10.67 -7.94
C SER A 92 -9.16 -10.67 -8.42
N ASP A 93 -9.64 -11.80 -8.94
CA ASP A 93 -11.01 -11.95 -9.43
C ASP A 93 -12.06 -11.52 -8.39
N GLN A 94 -11.81 -11.80 -7.11
CA GLN A 94 -12.71 -11.40 -6.03
C GLN A 94 -12.71 -9.88 -5.80
N ARG A 95 -11.54 -9.24 -5.90
CA ARG A 95 -11.39 -7.79 -5.69
C ARG A 95 -11.94 -7.00 -6.89
N ASP A 96 -11.76 -7.50 -8.10
CA ASP A 96 -12.29 -6.90 -9.35
C ASP A 96 -13.81 -6.75 -9.33
N GLN A 97 -14.52 -7.62 -8.62
CA GLN A 97 -15.97 -7.50 -8.50
C GLN A 97 -16.42 -6.24 -7.73
N ARG A 98 -15.55 -5.68 -6.89
CA ARG A 98 -15.87 -4.59 -5.96
C ARG A 98 -15.06 -3.32 -6.18
N MET A 99 -13.93 -3.41 -6.87
CA MET A 99 -13.00 -2.31 -7.12
C MET A 99 -12.60 -2.26 -8.59
N HIS A 100 -12.26 -1.07 -9.09
CA HIS A 100 -11.59 -0.87 -10.36
C HIS A 100 -10.10 -0.73 -10.10
N PHE A 101 -9.27 -1.49 -10.79
CA PHE A 101 -7.83 -1.43 -10.68
C PHE A 101 -7.23 -0.60 -11.80
N SER A 102 -6.22 0.21 -11.48
CA SER A 102 -5.44 0.90 -12.51
C SER A 102 -4.77 -0.11 -13.44
N THR A 103 -4.70 0.18 -14.73
CA THR A 103 -3.96 -0.63 -15.70
C THR A 103 -2.47 -0.38 -15.58
N GLU A 104 -2.10 0.86 -15.29
CA GLU A 104 -0.71 1.23 -14.96
C GLU A 104 -0.40 0.82 -13.52
N PRO A 105 0.64 0.02 -13.26
CA PRO A 105 1.01 -0.37 -11.92
C PRO A 105 1.72 0.77 -11.17
N VAL A 106 1.61 0.76 -9.85
CA VAL A 106 2.50 1.54 -8.97
C VAL A 106 3.90 0.93 -9.03
N MET A 107 4.01 -0.39 -8.81
CA MET A 107 5.28 -1.10 -8.93
C MET A 107 5.08 -2.60 -9.06
N ARG A 108 6.16 -3.28 -9.48
CA ARG A 108 6.27 -4.73 -9.51
C ARG A 108 6.81 -5.23 -8.16
N GLU A 109 6.20 -6.26 -7.62
CA GLU A 109 6.61 -6.91 -6.38
C GLU A 109 6.86 -8.41 -6.59
N GLU A 110 7.85 -8.93 -5.89
CA GLU A 110 8.10 -10.36 -5.76
C GLU A 110 7.56 -10.87 -4.44
N VAL A 111 6.68 -11.85 -4.50
CA VAL A 111 6.25 -12.61 -3.32
C VAL A 111 7.23 -13.75 -3.08
N ALA A 112 7.68 -13.92 -1.86
CA ALA A 112 8.72 -14.87 -1.52
C ALA A 112 8.35 -15.73 -0.30
N VAL A 113 9.01 -16.87 -0.21
CA VAL A 113 8.92 -17.80 0.92
C VAL A 113 10.10 -17.56 1.85
N PHE A 114 9.81 -17.20 3.09
CA PHE A 114 10.77 -17.06 4.18
C PHE A 114 10.73 -18.29 5.07
N TYR A 115 11.86 -18.80 5.46
CA TYR A 115 11.98 -20.03 6.28
C TYR A 115 13.12 -19.93 7.29
N ASN A 116 13.13 -20.80 8.28
CA ASN A 116 14.25 -20.90 9.21
C ASN A 116 15.27 -21.92 8.67
N ARG A 117 16.55 -21.51 8.48
CA ARG A 117 17.61 -22.38 7.96
C ARG A 117 17.85 -23.65 8.79
N LYS A 118 17.48 -23.64 10.07
CA LYS A 118 17.55 -24.83 10.94
C LYS A 118 16.42 -25.83 10.66
N ARG A 119 15.41 -25.39 9.92
CA ARG A 119 14.27 -26.21 9.48
C ARG A 119 13.92 -25.80 8.04
N PRO A 120 14.75 -26.26 7.08
CA PRO A 120 14.59 -25.86 5.69
C PRO A 120 13.28 -26.41 5.11
N VAL A 121 12.65 -25.61 4.24
CA VAL A 121 11.51 -26.02 3.43
C VAL A 121 12.03 -26.42 2.06
N GLN A 122 11.54 -27.54 1.55
CA GLN A 122 11.76 -27.91 0.14
C GLN A 122 10.72 -27.17 -0.69
N PHE A 123 11.16 -26.49 -1.75
CA PHE A 123 10.29 -25.68 -2.61
C PHE A 123 10.81 -25.65 -4.04
N GLN A 124 10.06 -26.19 -4.96
CA GLN A 124 10.19 -26.05 -6.40
C GLN A 124 8.89 -25.49 -6.99
N GLN A 125 7.75 -25.82 -6.42
CA GLN A 125 6.42 -25.41 -6.82
C GLN A 125 5.53 -25.21 -5.58
N LEU A 126 4.38 -24.60 -5.76
CA LEU A 126 3.49 -24.20 -4.67
C LEU A 126 3.00 -25.40 -3.82
N GLU A 127 2.72 -26.52 -4.46
CA GLU A 127 2.26 -27.75 -3.82
C GLU A 127 3.27 -28.35 -2.83
N ASP A 128 4.55 -28.09 -2.97
CA ASP A 128 5.58 -28.57 -2.03
C ASP A 128 5.38 -27.98 -0.62
N LEU A 129 4.70 -26.83 -0.52
CA LEU A 129 4.37 -26.19 0.75
C LEU A 129 3.21 -26.85 1.50
N ALA A 130 2.46 -27.75 0.88
CA ALA A 130 1.28 -28.41 1.47
C ALA A 130 1.58 -29.19 2.76
N GLY A 131 2.79 -29.75 2.86
CA GLY A 131 3.25 -30.51 4.03
C GLY A 131 3.77 -29.65 5.20
N TYR A 132 3.88 -28.33 5.03
CA TYR A 132 4.46 -27.41 6.00
C TYR A 132 3.40 -26.46 6.58
N ARG A 133 3.65 -25.94 7.78
CA ARG A 133 2.79 -24.94 8.41
C ARG A 133 3.20 -23.55 7.93
N GLY A 134 2.27 -22.85 7.30
CA GLY A 134 2.50 -21.53 6.72
C GLY A 134 1.93 -20.38 7.54
N GLY A 135 2.45 -19.18 7.30
CA GLY A 135 1.94 -17.92 7.85
C GLY A 135 1.65 -16.89 6.78
N LEU A 136 0.47 -16.26 6.86
CA LEU A 136 0.01 -15.17 6.00
C LEU A 136 -0.57 -14.02 6.82
N LEU A 137 -0.76 -12.86 6.20
CA LEU A 137 -1.58 -11.80 6.76
C LEU A 137 -3.07 -11.98 6.40
N TYR A 138 -3.94 -11.46 7.26
CA TYR A 138 -5.38 -11.38 6.95
C TYR A 138 -5.62 -10.49 5.73
N GLY A 139 -6.32 -11.02 4.75
CA GLY A 139 -6.70 -10.31 3.53
C GLY A 139 -5.70 -10.42 2.39
N GLU A 140 -4.52 -11.01 2.60
CA GLU A 140 -3.55 -11.21 1.52
C GLU A 140 -4.03 -12.25 0.50
N SER A 141 -3.70 -11.95 -0.76
CA SER A 141 -3.99 -12.74 -1.95
C SER A 141 -2.85 -12.49 -2.94
N TYR A 142 -2.31 -13.55 -3.49
CA TYR A 142 -1.18 -13.52 -4.42
C TYR A 142 -1.52 -14.23 -5.74
N GLY A 143 -2.74 -14.01 -6.21
CA GLY A 143 -3.26 -14.56 -7.44
C GLY A 143 -4.10 -15.82 -7.26
N ALA A 144 -4.89 -16.18 -8.29
CA ALA A 144 -5.92 -17.21 -8.22
C ALA A 144 -5.36 -18.61 -7.90
N GLU A 145 -4.17 -18.94 -8.37
CA GLU A 145 -3.52 -20.22 -8.09
C GLU A 145 -3.16 -20.33 -6.60
N PHE A 146 -2.51 -19.30 -6.08
CA PHE A 146 -2.17 -19.21 -4.66
C PHE A 146 -3.41 -19.23 -3.77
N ASP A 147 -4.43 -18.48 -4.11
CA ASP A 147 -5.67 -18.42 -3.32
C ASP A 147 -6.38 -19.77 -3.28
N ARG A 148 -6.39 -20.53 -4.40
CA ARG A 148 -6.89 -21.91 -4.44
C ARG A 148 -6.05 -22.84 -3.58
N PHE A 149 -4.72 -22.70 -3.61
CA PHE A 149 -3.84 -23.48 -2.73
C PHE A 149 -4.17 -23.22 -1.26
N VAL A 150 -4.23 -21.97 -0.83
CA VAL A 150 -4.54 -21.58 0.56
C VAL A 150 -5.93 -22.08 0.98
N ALA A 151 -6.91 -22.04 0.09
CA ALA A 151 -8.27 -22.52 0.39
C ALA A 151 -8.33 -24.03 0.65
N ARG A 152 -7.41 -24.81 0.04
CA ARG A 152 -7.35 -26.28 0.21
C ARG A 152 -6.54 -26.71 1.43
N HIS A 153 -5.68 -25.83 1.98
CA HIS A 153 -4.72 -26.20 3.02
C HIS A 153 -5.01 -25.46 4.33
N GLN A 154 -5.47 -26.20 5.36
CA GLN A 154 -5.84 -25.66 6.68
C GLN A 154 -4.63 -25.36 7.59
N ASN A 155 -3.43 -25.77 7.20
CA ASN A 155 -2.17 -25.58 7.92
C ASN A 155 -1.53 -24.21 7.68
N ILE A 156 -2.24 -23.28 7.01
CA ILE A 156 -1.81 -21.91 6.79
C ILE A 156 -2.55 -20.98 7.74
N GLU A 157 -1.81 -20.43 8.70
CA GLU A 157 -2.35 -19.53 9.70
C GLU A 157 -2.35 -18.09 9.20
N ARG A 158 -3.36 -17.30 9.58
CA ARG A 158 -3.44 -15.89 9.27
C ARG A 158 -3.31 -15.04 10.52
N VAL A 159 -2.53 -13.97 10.44
CA VAL A 159 -2.29 -13.01 11.52
C VAL A 159 -2.46 -11.58 11.04
N SER A 160 -2.45 -10.63 11.97
CA SER A 160 -2.62 -9.21 11.64
C SER A 160 -1.30 -8.50 11.28
N SER A 161 -0.13 -9.04 11.61
CA SER A 161 1.13 -8.35 11.31
C SER A 161 2.26 -9.31 10.90
N SER A 162 3.18 -8.82 10.07
CA SER A 162 4.40 -9.54 9.70
C SER A 162 5.26 -9.88 10.92
N GLN A 163 5.31 -8.99 11.92
CA GLN A 163 6.03 -9.25 13.16
C GLN A 163 5.51 -10.52 13.88
N GLN A 164 4.20 -10.75 13.88
CA GLN A 164 3.61 -11.97 14.44
C GLN A 164 4.04 -13.20 13.65
N ASN A 165 4.01 -13.16 12.31
CA ASN A 165 4.42 -14.25 11.44
C ASN A 165 5.90 -14.58 11.62
N PHE A 166 6.79 -13.61 11.49
CA PHE A 166 8.22 -13.84 11.67
C PHE A 166 8.57 -14.28 13.09
N GLY A 167 7.86 -13.77 14.11
CA GLY A 167 8.00 -14.24 15.48
C GLY A 167 7.59 -15.71 15.66
N LYS A 168 6.54 -16.19 14.98
CA LYS A 168 6.16 -17.62 14.94
C LYS A 168 7.19 -18.46 14.21
N LEU A 169 7.67 -17.99 13.06
CA LEU A 169 8.71 -18.64 12.26
C LEU A 169 9.99 -18.82 13.06
N PHE A 170 10.44 -17.76 13.72
CA PHE A 170 11.63 -17.80 14.58
C PHE A 170 11.48 -18.83 15.71
N ARG A 171 10.32 -18.89 16.39
CA ARG A 171 10.03 -19.85 17.47
C ARG A 171 9.69 -21.26 16.98
N GLY A 172 9.64 -21.48 15.67
CA GLY A 172 9.33 -22.78 15.09
C GLY A 172 7.88 -23.21 15.21
N ARG A 173 6.98 -22.27 15.40
CA ARG A 173 5.54 -22.56 15.44
C ARG A 173 4.95 -22.74 14.05
N ILE A 174 5.54 -22.11 13.05
CA ILE A 174 5.30 -22.29 11.62
C ILE A 174 6.63 -22.56 10.91
N ASP A 175 6.58 -23.12 9.72
CA ASP A 175 7.74 -23.57 8.97
C ASP A 175 8.12 -22.57 7.87
N TYR A 176 7.14 -21.79 7.38
CA TYR A 176 7.39 -20.73 6.40
C TYR A 176 6.45 -19.53 6.60
N VAL A 177 6.86 -18.39 6.06
CA VAL A 177 6.06 -17.18 5.90
C VAL A 177 6.06 -16.80 4.43
N ILE A 178 4.91 -16.45 3.89
CA ILE A 178 4.80 -15.85 2.56
C ILE A 178 4.60 -14.35 2.76
N GLN A 179 5.48 -13.58 2.13
CA GLN A 179 5.53 -12.12 2.23
C GLN A 179 6.22 -11.57 0.99
N GLU A 180 5.94 -10.32 0.65
CA GLU A 180 6.70 -9.59 -0.36
C GLU A 180 8.19 -9.57 0.05
N ARG A 181 9.06 -9.89 -0.93
CA ARG A 181 10.50 -10.09 -0.70
C ARG A 181 11.13 -8.89 0.00
N ARG A 182 10.88 -7.69 -0.50
CA ARG A 182 11.43 -6.44 0.00
C ARG A 182 11.03 -6.19 1.46
N THR A 183 9.74 -6.25 1.74
CA THR A 183 9.19 -6.07 3.09
C THR A 183 9.73 -7.10 4.06
N GLY A 184 9.72 -8.38 3.67
CA GLY A 184 10.22 -9.45 4.51
C GLY A 184 11.71 -9.33 4.81
N GLN A 185 12.52 -8.91 3.84
CA GLN A 185 13.95 -8.65 4.05
C GLN A 185 14.18 -7.52 5.05
N LEU A 186 13.47 -6.40 4.91
CA LEU A 186 13.54 -5.31 5.89
C LEU A 186 13.14 -5.76 7.30
N PHE A 187 12.13 -6.62 7.43
CA PHE A 187 11.75 -7.17 8.72
C PHE A 187 12.87 -8.02 9.34
N ILE A 188 13.48 -8.92 8.60
CA ILE A 188 14.52 -9.82 9.14
C ILE A 188 15.82 -9.09 9.44
N GLU A 189 16.12 -7.97 8.79
CA GLU A 189 17.29 -7.13 9.09
C GLU A 189 17.26 -6.63 10.55
N HIS A 190 16.09 -6.39 11.11
CA HIS A 190 15.91 -5.71 12.41
C HIS A 190 15.19 -6.57 13.48
N LEU A 191 14.76 -7.77 13.12
CA LEU A 191 14.12 -8.65 14.08
C LEU A 191 15.16 -9.40 14.91
N ALA A 192 15.14 -9.19 16.22
CA ALA A 192 16.01 -9.94 17.13
C ALA A 192 15.80 -11.45 16.97
N GLY A 193 16.87 -12.19 16.70
CA GLY A 193 16.82 -13.62 16.46
C GLY A 193 16.58 -14.04 15.00
N ALA A 194 16.44 -13.09 14.07
CA ALA A 194 16.21 -13.40 12.67
C ALA A 194 17.45 -13.82 11.88
N GLN A 195 18.62 -13.91 12.52
CA GLN A 195 19.86 -14.36 11.86
C GLN A 195 19.76 -15.77 11.24
N ASP A 196 18.78 -16.56 11.64
CA ASP A 196 18.50 -17.88 11.08
C ASP A 196 17.39 -17.88 10.02
N ILE A 197 16.69 -16.75 9.81
CA ILE A 197 15.65 -16.65 8.79
C ILE A 197 16.35 -16.42 7.43
N ARG A 198 15.83 -17.09 6.42
CA ARG A 198 16.27 -17.00 5.02
C ARG A 198 15.08 -16.82 4.12
N VAL A 199 15.31 -16.25 2.96
CA VAL A 199 14.36 -16.17 1.85
C VAL A 199 14.81 -17.12 0.74
N LEU A 200 13.86 -17.84 0.15
CA LEU A 200 14.17 -18.67 -1.02
C LEU A 200 14.60 -17.77 -2.18
N PRO A 201 15.59 -18.21 -2.99
CA PRO A 201 16.05 -17.47 -4.16
C PRO A 201 14.93 -17.23 -5.18
N SER A 202 14.12 -18.26 -5.44
CA SER A 202 12.98 -18.19 -6.35
C SER A 202 11.84 -17.41 -5.72
N ALA A 203 11.20 -16.53 -6.51
CA ALA A 203 9.94 -15.95 -6.12
C ALA A 203 8.84 -17.01 -6.18
N LEU A 204 7.88 -16.95 -5.24
CA LEU A 204 6.64 -17.72 -5.28
C LEU A 204 5.78 -17.25 -6.44
N SER A 205 5.62 -15.92 -6.55
CA SER A 205 4.93 -15.23 -7.63
C SER A 205 5.50 -13.83 -7.83
N VAL A 206 5.11 -13.23 -8.94
CA VAL A 206 5.35 -11.81 -9.22
C VAL A 206 4.00 -11.17 -9.42
N ASP A 207 3.75 -10.09 -8.74
CA ASP A 207 2.51 -9.34 -8.86
C ASP A 207 2.79 -7.83 -8.99
N TYR A 208 1.74 -7.08 -9.28
CA TYR A 208 1.80 -5.64 -9.50
C TYR A 208 0.91 -4.91 -8.51
N LEU A 209 1.52 -4.11 -7.65
CA LEU A 209 0.78 -3.22 -6.77
C LEU A 209 0.11 -2.13 -7.61
N ARG A 210 -1.20 -1.95 -7.43
CA ARG A 210 -2.04 -1.06 -8.23
C ARG A 210 -2.88 -0.16 -7.35
N VAL A 211 -3.28 0.99 -7.90
CA VAL A 211 -4.36 1.78 -7.32
C VAL A 211 -5.67 1.05 -7.57
N ALA A 212 -6.40 0.78 -6.50
CA ALA A 212 -7.73 0.16 -6.55
C ALA A 212 -8.77 1.14 -5.98
N VAL A 213 -9.73 1.50 -6.82
CA VAL A 213 -10.81 2.44 -6.51
C VAL A 213 -12.09 1.67 -6.28
N SER A 214 -12.79 1.95 -5.19
CA SER A 214 -14.13 1.39 -4.93
C SER A 214 -15.07 1.66 -6.10
N ARG A 215 -15.78 0.64 -6.58
CA ARG A 215 -16.82 0.82 -7.62
C ARG A 215 -17.96 1.73 -7.17
N GLN A 216 -18.11 1.95 -5.85
CA GLN A 216 -19.11 2.85 -5.27
C GLN A 216 -18.60 4.30 -5.13
N SER A 217 -17.30 4.55 -5.34
CA SER A 217 -16.73 5.90 -5.31
C SER A 217 -16.94 6.60 -6.64
N PRO A 218 -17.25 7.91 -6.66
CA PRO A 218 -17.26 8.72 -7.88
C PRO A 218 -15.93 8.65 -8.65
N LEU A 219 -14.82 8.44 -7.96
CA LEU A 219 -13.49 8.28 -8.56
C LEU A 219 -13.40 7.09 -9.53
N SER A 220 -14.32 6.13 -9.44
CA SER A 220 -14.35 4.97 -10.36
C SER A 220 -14.55 5.35 -11.83
N GLN A 221 -15.01 6.57 -12.10
CA GLN A 221 -15.17 7.12 -13.45
C GLN A 221 -13.90 7.84 -13.96
N HIS A 222 -12.89 8.01 -13.11
CA HIS A 222 -11.63 8.70 -13.40
C HIS A 222 -10.43 7.77 -13.58
N MET A 223 -10.67 6.47 -13.85
CA MET A 223 -9.58 5.48 -13.95
C MET A 223 -8.57 5.82 -15.06
N ASP A 224 -9.02 6.35 -16.20
CA ASP A 224 -8.14 6.76 -17.29
C ASP A 224 -7.20 7.90 -16.88
N GLU A 225 -7.69 8.84 -16.08
CA GLU A 225 -6.87 9.93 -15.53
C GLU A 225 -5.88 9.43 -14.49
N ILE A 226 -6.29 8.53 -13.60
CA ILE A 226 -5.43 7.84 -12.65
C ILE A 226 -4.28 7.13 -13.38
N ASP A 227 -4.60 6.36 -14.42
CA ASP A 227 -3.60 5.66 -15.24
C ASP A 227 -2.65 6.63 -15.96
N ALA A 228 -3.18 7.73 -16.48
CA ALA A 228 -2.35 8.75 -17.14
C ALA A 228 -1.37 9.40 -16.15
N GLN A 229 -1.79 9.70 -14.93
CA GLN A 229 -0.92 10.26 -13.90
C GLN A 229 0.13 9.24 -13.43
N LEU A 230 -0.26 8.00 -13.15
CA LEU A 230 0.67 6.93 -12.75
C LEU A 230 1.74 6.71 -13.82
N ARG A 231 1.36 6.70 -15.10
CA ARG A 231 2.31 6.56 -16.21
C ARG A 231 3.32 7.71 -16.24
N ARG A 232 2.87 8.96 -16.03
CA ARG A 232 3.77 10.12 -15.95
C ARG A 232 4.74 10.00 -14.78
N MET A 233 4.25 9.59 -13.60
CA MET A 233 5.07 9.40 -12.41
C MET A 233 6.12 8.29 -12.60
N ASN A 234 5.73 7.18 -13.24
CA ASN A 234 6.65 6.08 -13.57
C ASN A 234 7.71 6.52 -14.60
N GLN A 235 7.30 7.18 -15.68
CA GLN A 235 8.22 7.67 -16.72
C GLN A 235 9.19 8.72 -16.18
N ALA A 236 8.78 9.56 -15.24
CA ALA A 236 9.63 10.53 -14.56
C ALA A 236 10.54 9.90 -13.49
N GLY A 237 10.42 8.60 -13.23
CA GLY A 237 11.16 7.89 -12.18
C GLY A 237 10.82 8.34 -10.76
N GLU A 238 9.68 9.00 -10.56
CA GLU A 238 9.28 9.54 -9.26
C GLU A 238 8.99 8.42 -8.26
N ILE A 239 8.22 7.42 -8.68
CA ILE A 239 7.86 6.29 -7.83
C ILE A 239 9.11 5.52 -7.38
N ALA A 240 10.08 5.29 -8.27
CA ALA A 240 11.34 4.65 -7.93
C ALA A 240 12.14 5.46 -6.89
N ARG A 241 12.24 6.77 -7.07
CA ARG A 241 12.92 7.66 -6.08
C ARG A 241 12.23 7.65 -4.72
N TRP A 242 10.89 7.70 -4.68
CA TRP A 242 10.14 7.66 -3.43
C TRP A 242 10.28 6.31 -2.72
N LEU A 243 10.40 5.23 -3.47
CA LEU A 243 10.66 3.91 -2.91
C LEU A 243 12.03 3.86 -2.22
N GLU A 244 13.09 4.32 -2.88
CA GLU A 244 14.44 4.42 -2.30
C GLU A 244 14.45 5.30 -1.04
N GLN A 245 13.80 6.47 -1.11
CA GLN A 245 13.66 7.37 0.04
C GLN A 245 12.90 6.71 1.20
N SER A 246 11.86 5.94 0.89
CA SER A 246 11.07 5.22 1.89
C SER A 246 11.90 4.14 2.57
N GLU A 247 12.73 3.41 1.83
CA GLU A 247 13.64 2.41 2.41
C GLU A 247 14.66 3.04 3.37
N VAL A 248 15.30 4.14 2.94
CA VAL A 248 16.27 4.87 3.77
C VAL A 248 15.58 5.38 5.04
N THR A 249 14.45 6.09 4.88
CA THR A 249 13.71 6.66 6.00
C THR A 249 13.27 5.59 7.00
N TYR A 250 12.82 4.44 6.53
CA TYR A 250 12.43 3.34 7.41
C TYR A 250 13.63 2.79 8.17
N ARG A 251 14.75 2.51 7.49
CA ARG A 251 15.99 2.04 8.15
C ARG A 251 16.51 3.02 9.18
N ASP A 252 16.49 4.31 8.88
CA ASP A 252 16.90 5.35 9.83
C ASP A 252 16.01 5.35 11.06
N MET A 253 14.68 5.28 10.87
CA MET A 253 13.71 5.24 11.97
C MET A 253 13.93 4.05 12.91
N ILE A 254 14.14 2.84 12.37
CA ILE A 254 14.30 1.63 13.19
C ILE A 254 15.67 1.54 13.87
N ASN A 255 16.67 2.26 13.37
CA ASN A 255 17.99 2.37 13.99
C ASN A 255 18.05 3.43 15.09
N LEU A 256 17.01 4.26 15.25
CA LEU A 256 16.92 5.19 16.37
C LEU A 256 16.81 4.43 17.71
N PRO A 257 17.36 4.96 18.80
CA PRO A 257 17.12 4.46 20.16
C PRO A 257 15.61 4.36 20.45
N ALA A 258 15.21 3.40 21.27
CA ALA A 258 13.79 3.14 21.55
C ALA A 258 13.05 4.33 22.19
N ASP A 259 13.75 5.20 22.86
CA ASP A 259 13.25 6.44 23.47
C ASP A 259 13.12 7.61 22.50
N ALA A 260 13.62 7.46 21.27
CA ALA A 260 13.54 8.46 20.19
C ALA A 260 12.56 8.07 19.06
N ARG A 261 11.82 6.97 19.24
CA ARG A 261 10.87 6.43 18.23
C ARG A 261 9.43 6.83 18.52
#